data_3b0c18bcb69b99398f895e38e8b6cbcd
#
_entry.id   3b0c18bcb69b99398f895e38e8b6cbcd
#
_cell.length_a   1.000
_cell.length_b   1.000
_cell.length_c   1.000
_cell.angle_alpha   90.00
_cell.angle_beta   90.00
_cell.angle_gamma   90.00
#
_symmetry.space_group_name_H-M   'P 1'
#
loop_
_entity.id
_entity.type
_entity.pdbx_description
1 polymer ?
#
loop_
_entity_poly.entity_id
_entity_poly.type
_entity_poly.pdbx_seq_one_letter_code
_entity_poly.pdbx_strand_id
1 'polypeptide(L)'
;VQRTDPLMSAPTQTLAVLAHGHPLPFEALNINAPLKELALALWHQRLAGNPSPALTFPMINRLAAYLVRTSQEVSALLRKTYSHVFLDEFQDTTSSQYELIKAVCNCDSLSVIAVGDLKQRIMIWAGAMPNAFDIFLKDFKAIEISLVHNYRSAPELVEMQNNIAIAIDGTRSQCVSKCKTENGVCNILEF
;
A
#
# COMPACT_ATOMS: atom_id res chain seq x y z
N VAL A 1 -23.48 -20.04 -32.77
CA VAL A 1 -23.73 -19.71 -31.36
C VAL A 1 -22.84 -18.53 -31.07
N GLN A 2 -23.38 -17.29 -31.03
CA GLN A 2 -22.65 -16.12 -30.56
C GLN A 2 -22.30 -16.36 -29.08
N ARG A 3 -21.02 -16.51 -28.76
CA ARG A 3 -20.56 -16.48 -27.38
C ARG A 3 -20.85 -15.08 -26.87
N THR A 4 -21.81 -14.93 -25.98
CA THR A 4 -22.03 -13.70 -25.23
C THR A 4 -20.73 -13.41 -24.43
N ASP A 5 -20.25 -12.17 -24.52
CA ASP A 5 -19.06 -11.74 -23.77
C ASP A 5 -19.32 -12.01 -22.27
N PRO A 6 -18.49 -12.83 -21.61
CA PRO A 6 -18.70 -13.20 -20.21
C PRO A 6 -18.69 -11.99 -19.26
N LEU A 7 -18.10 -10.87 -19.68
CA LEU A 7 -18.08 -9.63 -18.88
C LEU A 7 -19.43 -8.92 -18.84
N MET A 8 -20.24 -9.07 -19.90
CA MET A 8 -21.56 -8.41 -19.98
C MET A 8 -22.59 -9.01 -19.02
N SER A 9 -22.39 -10.26 -18.60
CA SER A 9 -23.28 -10.97 -17.67
C SER A 9 -22.75 -11.01 -16.24
N ALA A 10 -21.52 -10.53 -15.99
CA ALA A 10 -20.90 -10.61 -14.69
C ALA A 10 -21.38 -9.49 -13.74
N PRO A 11 -21.72 -9.79 -12.48
CA PRO A 11 -22.04 -8.76 -11.50
C PRO A 11 -20.85 -7.77 -11.32
N THR A 12 -21.17 -6.48 -11.25
CA THR A 12 -20.16 -5.41 -11.08
C THR A 12 -19.26 -5.63 -9.87
N GLN A 13 -19.81 -6.15 -8.76
CA GLN A 13 -19.06 -6.49 -7.57
C GLN A 13 -18.02 -7.58 -7.82
N THR A 14 -18.36 -8.61 -8.62
CA THR A 14 -17.43 -9.67 -8.98
C THR A 14 -16.27 -9.13 -9.82
N LEU A 15 -16.53 -8.25 -10.77
CA LEU A 15 -15.51 -7.61 -11.59
C LEU A 15 -14.58 -6.72 -10.75
N ALA A 16 -15.13 -5.99 -9.78
CA ALA A 16 -14.34 -5.18 -8.85
C ALA A 16 -13.41 -6.07 -7.99
N VAL A 17 -13.93 -7.15 -7.41
CA VAL A 17 -13.13 -8.10 -6.63
C VAL A 17 -12.01 -8.73 -7.47
N LEU A 18 -12.29 -9.12 -8.69
CA LEU A 18 -11.27 -9.68 -9.60
C LEU A 18 -10.19 -8.67 -9.96
N ALA A 19 -10.54 -7.41 -10.18
CA ALA A 19 -9.58 -6.36 -10.48
C ALA A 19 -8.69 -6.00 -9.27
N HIS A 20 -9.22 -6.10 -8.05
CA HIS A 20 -8.52 -5.73 -6.81
C HIS A 20 -7.90 -6.92 -6.08
N GLY A 21 -8.51 -8.11 -6.16
CA GLY A 21 -8.29 -9.21 -5.24
C GLY A 21 -7.17 -10.19 -5.61
N HIS A 22 -6.78 -10.34 -6.88
CA HIS A 22 -5.93 -11.44 -7.31
C HIS A 22 -4.61 -11.00 -7.94
N PRO A 23 -3.46 -11.55 -7.46
CA PRO A 23 -2.16 -11.33 -8.09
C PRO A 23 -2.07 -12.00 -9.46
N LEU A 24 -1.12 -11.58 -10.27
CA LEU A 24 -0.73 -12.23 -11.52
C LEU A 24 0.47 -13.18 -11.27
N PRO A 25 0.61 -14.29 -12.00
CA PRO A 25 -0.31 -14.81 -13.01
C PRO A 25 -1.53 -15.51 -12.39
N PHE A 26 -2.67 -15.44 -13.04
CA PHE A 26 -3.90 -16.11 -12.57
C PHE A 26 -3.79 -17.64 -12.56
N GLU A 27 -2.86 -18.22 -13.33
CA GLU A 27 -2.60 -19.66 -13.34
C GLU A 27 -2.16 -20.21 -11.98
N ALA A 28 -1.48 -19.38 -11.19
CA ALA A 28 -1.03 -19.75 -9.84
C ALA A 28 -2.14 -19.68 -8.79
N LEU A 29 -3.32 -19.15 -9.13
CA LEU A 29 -4.41 -18.99 -8.20
C LEU A 29 -5.30 -20.23 -8.16
N ASN A 30 -5.63 -20.67 -6.95
CA ASN A 30 -6.61 -21.73 -6.74
C ASN A 30 -8.04 -21.16 -6.82
N ILE A 31 -8.43 -20.65 -7.99
CA ILE A 31 -9.77 -20.14 -8.28
C ILE A 31 -10.47 -21.08 -9.26
N ASN A 32 -11.81 -21.14 -9.18
CA ASN A 32 -12.57 -21.97 -10.11
C ASN A 32 -12.46 -21.48 -11.56
N ALA A 33 -12.62 -22.39 -12.52
CA ALA A 33 -12.42 -22.10 -13.94
C ALA A 33 -13.28 -20.93 -14.47
N PRO A 34 -14.58 -20.79 -14.16
CA PRO A 34 -15.39 -19.64 -14.61
C PRO A 34 -14.84 -18.30 -14.12
N LEU A 35 -14.37 -18.22 -12.89
CA LEU A 35 -13.82 -16.99 -12.31
C LEU A 35 -12.48 -16.60 -12.97
N LYS A 36 -11.67 -17.62 -13.30
CA LYS A 36 -10.42 -17.44 -14.03
C LYS A 36 -10.64 -16.89 -15.44
N GLU A 37 -11.58 -17.46 -16.18
CA GLU A 37 -11.97 -16.97 -17.51
C GLU A 37 -12.46 -15.52 -17.47
N LEU A 38 -13.28 -15.18 -16.48
CA LEU A 38 -13.77 -13.83 -16.26
C LEU A 38 -12.64 -12.86 -15.92
N ALA A 39 -11.70 -13.25 -15.09
CA ALA A 39 -10.53 -12.43 -14.75
C ALA A 39 -9.64 -12.17 -15.95
N LEU A 40 -9.37 -13.19 -16.76
CA LEU A 40 -8.60 -13.06 -18.00
C LEU A 40 -9.30 -12.15 -19.02
N ALA A 41 -10.62 -12.31 -19.20
CA ALA A 41 -11.41 -11.46 -20.09
C ALA A 41 -11.38 -9.99 -19.64
N LEU A 42 -11.50 -9.73 -18.32
CA LEU A 42 -11.38 -8.39 -17.75
C LEU A 42 -10.01 -7.76 -18.01
N TRP A 43 -8.94 -8.50 -17.75
CA TRP A 43 -7.59 -8.03 -18.01
C TRP A 43 -7.37 -7.73 -19.50
N HIS A 44 -7.80 -8.63 -20.38
CA HIS A 44 -7.70 -8.43 -21.82
C HIS A 44 -8.48 -7.17 -22.27
N GLN A 45 -9.72 -7.00 -21.83
CA GLN A 45 -10.51 -5.82 -22.13
C GLN A 45 -9.82 -4.53 -21.64
N ARG A 46 -9.23 -4.54 -20.44
CA ARG A 46 -8.58 -3.37 -19.86
C ARG A 46 -7.24 -3.04 -20.50
N LEU A 47 -6.46 -4.04 -20.94
CA LEU A 47 -5.17 -3.85 -21.59
C LEU A 47 -5.32 -3.50 -23.09
N ALA A 48 -6.26 -4.13 -23.79
CA ALA A 48 -6.46 -3.98 -25.22
C ALA A 48 -7.73 -3.19 -25.59
N GLY A 49 -8.34 -2.51 -24.62
CA GLY A 49 -9.59 -1.80 -24.79
C GLY A 49 -9.52 -0.65 -25.79
N ASN A 50 -10.61 -0.46 -26.53
CA ASN A 50 -10.75 0.62 -27.52
C ASN A 50 -11.69 1.71 -26.93
N PRO A 51 -11.33 3.02 -26.96
CA PRO A 51 -10.25 3.63 -27.78
C PRO A 51 -8.86 3.59 -27.11
N SER A 52 -8.75 3.29 -25.81
CA SER A 52 -7.45 3.25 -25.12
C SER A 52 -7.48 2.30 -23.91
N PRO A 53 -6.35 1.67 -23.57
CA PRO A 53 -6.23 0.89 -22.34
C PRO A 53 -6.57 1.71 -21.08
N ALA A 54 -7.25 1.11 -20.12
CA ALA A 54 -7.66 1.75 -18.88
C ALA A 54 -7.52 0.77 -17.71
N LEU A 55 -6.41 0.86 -16.98
CA LEU A 55 -6.14 0.05 -15.80
C LEU A 55 -6.52 0.80 -14.52
N THR A 56 -7.04 0.09 -13.54
CA THR A 56 -7.16 0.61 -12.18
C THR A 56 -5.80 0.64 -11.48
N PHE A 57 -5.64 1.46 -10.43
CA PHE A 57 -4.39 1.48 -9.66
C PHE A 57 -3.96 0.10 -9.13
N PRO A 58 -4.86 -0.73 -8.55
CA PRO A 58 -4.51 -2.09 -8.17
C PRO A 58 -4.03 -2.95 -9.35
N MET A 59 -4.63 -2.82 -10.52
CA MET A 59 -4.19 -3.54 -11.72
C MET A 59 -2.79 -3.11 -12.15
N ILE A 60 -2.49 -1.80 -12.11
CA ILE A 60 -1.15 -1.27 -12.41
C ILE A 60 -0.11 -1.85 -11.45
N ASN A 61 -0.39 -1.82 -10.15
CA ASN A 61 0.52 -2.37 -9.13
C ASN A 61 0.77 -3.88 -9.34
N ARG A 62 -0.27 -4.64 -9.64
CA ARG A 62 -0.16 -6.09 -9.88
C ARG A 62 0.59 -6.41 -11.17
N LEU A 63 0.33 -5.65 -12.24
CA LEU A 63 1.06 -5.80 -13.51
C LEU A 63 2.54 -5.46 -13.31
N ALA A 64 2.86 -4.37 -12.62
CA ALA A 64 4.22 -4.00 -12.30
C ALA A 64 4.92 -5.09 -11.45
N ALA A 65 4.26 -5.59 -10.40
CA ALA A 65 4.79 -6.68 -9.60
C ALA A 65 5.02 -7.96 -10.42
N TYR A 66 4.13 -8.28 -11.35
CA TYR A 66 4.29 -9.40 -12.26
C TYR A 66 5.51 -9.22 -13.18
N LEU A 67 5.65 -8.06 -13.81
CA LEU A 67 6.79 -7.75 -14.68
C LEU A 67 8.13 -7.84 -13.92
N VAL A 68 8.20 -7.30 -12.72
CA VAL A 68 9.41 -7.40 -11.89
C VAL A 68 9.75 -8.84 -11.53
N ARG A 69 8.76 -9.68 -11.25
CA ARG A 69 8.98 -11.10 -10.91
C ARG A 69 9.36 -11.96 -12.11
N THR A 70 8.88 -11.64 -13.30
CA THR A 70 9.04 -12.48 -14.49
C THR A 70 10.16 -12.03 -15.42
N SER A 71 10.55 -10.74 -15.41
CA SER A 71 11.65 -10.23 -16.20
C SER A 71 12.89 -10.01 -15.33
N GLN A 72 13.93 -10.80 -15.60
CA GLN A 72 15.24 -10.65 -14.94
C GLN A 72 15.90 -9.31 -15.28
N GLU A 73 15.69 -8.82 -16.50
CA GLU A 73 16.25 -7.56 -16.97
C GLU A 73 15.64 -6.39 -16.20
N VAL A 74 14.32 -6.35 -16.04
CA VAL A 74 13.63 -5.31 -15.28
C VAL A 74 14.08 -5.33 -13.82
N SER A 75 14.13 -6.50 -13.20
CA SER A 75 14.61 -6.66 -11.81
C SER A 75 16.05 -6.21 -11.64
N ALA A 76 16.95 -6.60 -12.56
CA ALA A 76 18.36 -6.24 -12.51
C ALA A 76 18.55 -4.72 -12.69
N LEU A 77 17.82 -4.09 -13.61
CA LEU A 77 17.87 -2.64 -13.82
C LEU A 77 17.39 -1.88 -12.57
N LEU A 78 16.28 -2.27 -11.96
CA LEU A 78 15.77 -1.63 -10.74
C LEU A 78 16.80 -1.71 -9.60
N ARG A 79 17.37 -2.90 -9.36
CA ARG A 79 18.36 -3.12 -8.30
C ARG A 79 19.69 -2.40 -8.56
N LYS A 80 20.06 -2.22 -9.81
CA LYS A 80 21.26 -1.46 -10.20
C LYS A 80 21.04 0.05 -10.09
N THR A 81 19.82 0.51 -10.31
CA THR A 81 19.47 1.93 -10.31
C THR A 81 19.26 2.44 -8.87
N TYR A 82 18.60 1.64 -8.02
CA TYR A 82 18.23 2.05 -6.67
C TYR A 82 18.92 1.18 -5.63
N SER A 83 19.62 1.81 -4.70
CA SER A 83 20.23 1.15 -3.54
C SER A 83 19.36 1.27 -2.28
N HIS A 84 18.48 2.28 -2.24
CA HIS A 84 17.61 2.56 -1.11
C HIS A 84 16.20 2.87 -1.61
N VAL A 85 15.19 2.37 -0.90
CA VAL A 85 13.77 2.66 -1.11
C VAL A 85 13.17 3.18 0.18
N PHE A 86 12.56 4.35 0.12
CA PHE A 86 11.84 4.95 1.23
C PHE A 86 10.34 4.89 0.95
N LEU A 87 9.60 4.28 1.86
CA LEU A 87 8.15 4.14 1.81
C LEU A 87 7.56 5.07 2.85
N ASP A 88 6.91 6.13 2.39
CA ASP A 88 6.23 7.10 3.27
C ASP A 88 4.75 6.75 3.42
N GLU A 89 4.12 7.21 4.52
CA GLU A 89 2.73 6.93 4.87
C GLU A 89 2.38 5.42 4.77
N PHE A 90 3.31 4.58 5.25
CA PHE A 90 3.25 3.14 5.04
C PHE A 90 2.02 2.48 5.67
N GLN A 91 1.37 3.10 6.67
CA GLN A 91 0.12 2.63 7.28
C GLN A 91 -1.04 2.57 6.29
N ASP A 92 -0.97 3.31 5.17
CA ASP A 92 -2.02 3.35 4.14
C ASP A 92 -1.75 2.41 2.94
N THR A 93 -0.72 1.58 3.05
CA THR A 93 -0.32 0.63 2.00
C THR A 93 -1.39 -0.43 1.78
N THR A 94 -1.83 -0.59 0.53
CA THR A 94 -2.76 -1.65 0.11
C THR A 94 -2.02 -2.95 -0.21
N SER A 95 -2.75 -4.09 -0.24
CA SER A 95 -2.16 -5.39 -0.58
C SER A 95 -1.48 -5.40 -1.95
N SER A 96 -2.05 -4.73 -2.96
CA SER A 96 -1.46 -4.68 -4.30
C SER A 96 -0.19 -3.85 -4.37
N GLN A 97 -0.10 -2.77 -3.58
CA GLN A 97 1.13 -1.98 -3.43
C GLN A 97 2.20 -2.79 -2.70
N TYR A 98 1.81 -3.51 -1.64
CA TYR A 98 2.73 -4.34 -0.88
C TYR A 98 3.32 -5.48 -1.73
N GLU A 99 2.53 -6.11 -2.61
CA GLU A 99 3.02 -7.09 -3.57
C GLU A 99 4.11 -6.51 -4.48
N LEU A 100 3.92 -5.28 -4.97
CA LEU A 100 4.92 -4.59 -5.79
C LEU A 100 6.19 -4.31 -4.97
N ILE A 101 6.05 -3.79 -3.75
CA ILE A 101 7.17 -3.55 -2.83
C ILE A 101 7.98 -4.84 -2.63
N LYS A 102 7.32 -5.96 -2.33
CA LYS A 102 7.99 -7.26 -2.20
C LYS A 102 8.70 -7.69 -3.48
N ALA A 103 8.06 -7.52 -4.64
CA ALA A 103 8.66 -7.91 -5.90
C ALA A 103 9.94 -7.12 -6.21
N VAL A 104 9.96 -5.83 -5.90
CA VAL A 104 11.13 -4.96 -6.13
C VAL A 104 12.20 -5.19 -5.08
N CYS A 105 11.82 -5.21 -3.80
CA CYS A 105 12.72 -5.06 -2.66
C CYS A 105 13.19 -6.38 -2.04
N ASN A 106 12.66 -7.53 -2.46
CA ASN A 106 13.05 -8.83 -1.91
C ASN A 106 14.43 -9.28 -2.44
N CYS A 107 15.46 -8.54 -2.05
CA CYS A 107 16.86 -8.86 -2.37
C CYS A 107 17.81 -8.18 -1.37
N ASP A 108 18.97 -8.80 -1.13
CA ASP A 108 19.96 -8.32 -0.15
C ASP A 108 20.71 -7.05 -0.57
N SER A 109 20.63 -6.69 -1.85
CA SER A 109 21.35 -5.52 -2.39
C SER A 109 20.62 -4.19 -2.24
N LEU A 110 19.39 -4.20 -1.68
CA LEU A 110 18.54 -3.03 -1.60
C LEU A 110 18.07 -2.81 -0.16
N SER A 111 18.32 -1.62 0.36
CA SER A 111 17.82 -1.22 1.69
C SER A 111 16.44 -0.62 1.58
N VAL A 112 15.52 -1.06 2.45
CA VAL A 112 14.14 -0.56 2.47
C VAL A 112 13.84 0.06 3.82
N ILE A 113 13.27 1.24 3.82
CA ILE A 113 12.84 1.97 5.01
C ILE A 113 11.37 2.31 4.84
N ALA A 114 10.53 1.85 5.77
CA ALA A 114 9.12 2.19 5.83
C ALA A 114 8.86 3.16 6.99
N VAL A 115 8.23 4.28 6.70
CA VAL A 115 7.88 5.32 7.67
C VAL A 115 6.37 5.51 7.67
N GLY A 116 5.80 5.71 8.85
CA GLY A 116 4.36 5.97 8.98
C GLY A 116 3.93 6.02 10.44
N ASP A 117 2.65 6.30 10.65
CA ASP A 117 2.05 6.39 11.98
C ASP A 117 0.75 5.56 12.03
N LEU A 118 0.75 4.51 12.85
CA LEU A 118 -0.41 3.63 13.04
C LEU A 118 -1.65 4.38 13.58
N LYS A 119 -1.46 5.51 14.25
CA LYS A 119 -2.57 6.33 14.76
C LYS A 119 -3.26 7.12 13.65
N GLN A 120 -2.57 7.37 12.53
CA GLN A 120 -3.10 8.07 11.35
C GLN A 120 -3.71 7.13 10.31
N ARG A 121 -3.93 5.88 10.63
CA ARG A 121 -4.48 4.85 9.75
C ARG A 121 -5.98 5.06 9.51
N ILE A 122 -6.33 5.90 8.56
CA ILE A 122 -7.70 6.23 8.20
C ILE A 122 -8.17 5.59 6.88
N MET A 123 -7.27 4.90 6.15
CA MET A 123 -7.55 4.37 4.80
C MET A 123 -7.94 2.88 4.78
N ILE A 124 -8.27 2.27 5.92
CA ILE A 124 -8.71 0.85 5.99
C ILE A 124 -9.93 0.60 5.10
N TRP A 125 -10.89 1.52 5.08
CA TRP A 125 -12.08 1.43 4.23
C TRP A 125 -11.74 1.45 2.73
N ALA A 126 -10.60 2.02 2.33
CA ALA A 126 -10.09 2.06 0.97
C ALA A 126 -9.16 0.87 0.64
N GLY A 127 -9.03 -0.11 1.53
CA GLY A 127 -8.27 -1.33 1.32
C GLY A 127 -6.82 -1.29 1.82
N ALA A 128 -6.47 -0.33 2.67
CA ALA A 128 -5.19 -0.35 3.38
C ALA A 128 -5.08 -1.58 4.28
N MET A 129 -3.89 -2.16 4.37
CA MET A 129 -3.63 -3.36 5.17
C MET A 129 -3.65 -3.01 6.67
N PRO A 130 -4.47 -3.69 7.49
CA PRO A 130 -4.54 -3.37 8.92
C PRO A 130 -3.24 -3.68 9.69
N ASN A 131 -2.41 -4.56 9.16
CA ASN A 131 -1.19 -5.09 9.77
C ASN A 131 0.04 -4.92 8.87
N ALA A 132 0.09 -3.84 8.06
CA ALA A 132 1.16 -3.59 7.10
C ALA A 132 2.56 -3.61 7.74
N PHE A 133 2.74 -2.95 8.90
CA PHE A 133 4.02 -2.91 9.61
C PHE A 133 4.44 -4.28 10.14
N ASP A 134 3.52 -5.04 10.73
CA ASP A 134 3.83 -6.37 11.28
C ASP A 134 4.30 -7.33 10.17
N ILE A 135 3.63 -7.26 9.02
CA ILE A 135 4.01 -8.05 7.84
C ILE A 135 5.37 -7.58 7.31
N PHE A 136 5.61 -6.27 7.24
CA PHE A 136 6.87 -5.70 6.78
C PHE A 136 8.04 -6.12 7.69
N LEU A 137 7.89 -6.00 9.01
CA LEU A 137 8.88 -6.42 9.99
C LEU A 137 9.27 -7.89 9.80
N LYS A 138 8.28 -8.76 9.59
CA LYS A 138 8.49 -10.19 9.37
C LYS A 138 9.15 -10.48 8.02
N ASP A 139 8.63 -9.91 6.94
CA ASP A 139 9.07 -10.23 5.57
C ASP A 139 10.49 -9.72 5.28
N PHE A 140 10.81 -8.53 5.76
CA PHE A 140 12.12 -7.90 5.55
C PHE A 140 13.08 -8.05 6.73
N LYS A 141 12.68 -8.76 7.81
CA LYS A 141 13.45 -8.86 9.07
C LYS A 141 13.87 -7.49 9.58
N ALA A 142 12.97 -6.52 9.43
CA ALA A 142 13.24 -5.12 9.72
C ALA A 142 13.30 -4.86 11.24
N ILE A 143 13.94 -3.76 11.60
CA ILE A 143 14.02 -3.29 12.99
C ILE A 143 13.12 -2.06 13.12
N GLU A 144 12.25 -2.07 14.13
CA GLU A 144 11.41 -0.93 14.45
C GLU A 144 12.21 0.13 15.22
N ILE A 145 12.10 1.38 14.77
CA ILE A 145 12.69 2.55 15.43
C ILE A 145 11.61 3.60 15.64
N SER A 146 11.34 3.95 16.89
CA SER A 146 10.34 4.96 17.22
C SER A 146 10.90 6.37 17.03
N LEU A 147 10.15 7.22 16.30
CA LEU A 147 10.44 8.64 16.13
C LEU A 147 9.74 9.45 17.24
N VAL A 148 10.49 9.77 18.31
CA VAL A 148 9.93 10.44 19.50
C VAL A 148 10.11 11.97 19.50
N HIS A 149 10.84 12.53 18.56
CA HIS A 149 11.07 13.97 18.48
C HIS A 149 10.25 14.60 17.36
N ASN A 150 9.42 15.60 17.71
CA ASN A 150 8.65 16.40 16.77
C ASN A 150 9.32 17.77 16.58
N TYR A 151 9.85 18.00 15.39
CA TYR A 151 10.52 19.27 15.03
C TYR A 151 9.59 20.27 14.34
N ARG A 152 8.34 19.87 14.07
CA ARG A 152 7.35 20.64 13.32
C ARG A 152 6.44 21.45 14.22
N SER A 153 5.94 20.83 15.28
CA SER A 153 4.83 21.36 16.08
C SER A 153 5.31 21.98 17.38
N ALA A 154 4.67 23.08 17.79
CA ALA A 154 4.91 23.71 19.08
C ALA A 154 4.65 22.77 20.27
N PRO A 155 5.27 22.99 21.45
CA PRO A 155 5.13 22.10 22.61
C PRO A 155 3.69 21.86 23.02
N GLU A 156 2.86 22.90 23.06
CA GLU A 156 1.44 22.83 23.47
C GLU A 156 0.64 21.92 22.53
N LEU A 157 0.90 22.02 21.23
CA LEU A 157 0.23 21.15 20.24
C LEU A 157 0.68 19.69 20.38
N VAL A 158 1.97 19.47 20.65
CA VAL A 158 2.49 18.10 20.87
C VAL A 158 1.91 17.51 22.16
N GLU A 159 1.74 18.28 23.21
CA GLU A 159 1.09 17.83 24.44
C GLU A 159 -0.37 17.45 24.21
N MET A 160 -1.12 18.27 23.48
CA MET A 160 -2.50 17.94 23.08
C MET A 160 -2.56 16.67 22.24
N GLN A 161 -1.68 16.51 21.25
CA GLN A 161 -1.58 15.30 20.44
C GLN A 161 -1.26 14.07 21.28
N ASN A 162 -0.35 14.18 22.26
CA ASN A 162 -0.02 13.08 23.18
C ASN A 162 -1.22 12.66 24.03
N ASN A 163 -2.02 13.62 24.53
CA ASN A 163 -3.20 13.34 25.31
C ASN A 163 -4.25 12.56 24.46
N ILE A 164 -4.46 12.97 23.22
CA ILE A 164 -5.32 12.25 22.28
C ILE A 164 -4.76 10.85 21.97
N ALA A 165 -3.44 10.75 21.73
CA ALA A 165 -2.78 9.49 21.42
C ALA A 165 -2.87 8.48 22.56
N ILE A 166 -2.78 8.90 23.82
CA ILE A 166 -2.95 8.05 25.01
C ILE A 166 -4.37 7.46 25.04
N ALA A 167 -5.38 8.24 24.66
CA ALA A 167 -6.76 7.75 24.61
C ALA A 167 -6.98 6.71 23.49
N ILE A 168 -6.20 6.76 22.41
CA ILE A 168 -6.29 5.83 21.28
C ILE A 168 -5.44 4.58 21.52
N ASP A 169 -4.21 4.75 22.04
CA ASP A 169 -3.20 3.68 22.15
C ASP A 169 -2.28 3.92 23.35
N GLY A 170 -2.82 3.70 24.56
CA GLY A 170 -2.19 4.02 25.85
C GLY A 170 -0.80 3.45 26.15
N THR A 171 -0.21 2.68 25.25
CA THR A 171 1.06 1.97 25.46
C THR A 171 2.26 2.55 24.70
N ARG A 172 2.04 3.52 23.79
CA ARG A 172 3.09 4.02 22.91
C ARG A 172 3.88 5.19 23.48
N SER A 173 5.15 5.28 23.04
CA SER A 173 6.05 6.36 23.40
C SER A 173 5.46 7.73 23.08
N GLN A 174 5.52 8.65 24.04
CA GLN A 174 5.08 10.02 23.83
C GLN A 174 6.07 10.79 22.99
N CYS A 175 5.56 11.61 22.07
CA CYS A 175 6.38 12.56 21.32
C CYS A 175 6.79 13.73 22.19
N VAL A 176 8.00 14.25 21.94
CA VAL A 176 8.52 15.46 22.59
C VAL A 176 8.78 16.52 21.51
N SER A 177 8.26 17.73 21.70
CA SER A 177 8.55 18.84 20.80
C SER A 177 10.02 19.24 20.89
N LYS A 178 10.64 19.40 19.73
CA LYS A 178 11.95 20.01 19.52
C LYS A 178 11.84 21.22 18.58
N CYS A 179 10.62 21.73 18.40
CA CYS A 179 10.38 22.93 17.62
C CYS A 179 11.04 24.14 18.31
N LYS A 180 11.75 24.94 17.53
CA LYS A 180 12.44 26.15 18.04
C LYS A 180 11.54 27.40 18.08
N THR A 181 10.31 27.31 17.56
CA THR A 181 9.32 28.38 17.61
C THR A 181 8.71 28.44 19.00
N GLU A 182 9.01 29.48 19.74
CA GLU A 182 8.31 29.86 20.96
C GLU A 182 6.94 30.43 20.55
N ASN A 183 5.87 30.01 21.24
CA ASN A 183 4.48 30.47 21.10
C ASN A 183 3.67 29.90 19.90
N GLY A 184 3.38 28.61 19.94
CA GLY A 184 2.22 28.08 19.23
C GLY A 184 0.95 28.32 20.05
N VAL A 185 0.05 29.18 19.60
CA VAL A 185 -1.28 29.31 20.23
C VAL A 185 -2.19 28.24 19.68
N CYS A 186 -2.62 27.29 20.53
CA CYS A 186 -3.66 26.33 20.18
C CYS A 186 -5.00 26.87 20.71
N ASN A 187 -5.84 27.40 19.83
CA ASN A 187 -7.20 27.81 20.17
C ASN A 187 -8.17 26.70 19.76
N ILE A 188 -8.84 26.10 20.71
CA ILE A 188 -10.00 25.25 20.46
C ILE A 188 -11.20 26.19 20.26
N LEU A 189 -11.73 26.20 19.04
CA LEU A 189 -13.01 26.88 18.78
C LEU A 189 -14.13 25.90 19.12
N GLU A 190 -14.87 26.18 20.17
CA GLU A 190 -16.16 25.52 20.44
C GLU A 190 -17.23 26.18 19.54
N PHE A 191 -17.93 25.36 18.75
CA PHE A 191 -19.07 25.76 17.92
C PHE A 191 -20.36 25.33 18.56
#